data_6b45f061555c971d12f120230278f6d3
#
_entry.id   6b45f061555c971d12f120230278f6d3
#
_cell.length_a   1.000
_cell.length_b   1.000
_cell.length_c   1.000
_cell.angle_alpha   90.00
_cell.angle_beta   90.00
_cell.angle_gamma   90.00
#
_symmetry.space_group_name_H-M   'P 1'
#
loop_
_entity.id
_entity.type
_entity.pdbx_description
1 polymer ?
#
loop_
_entity_poly.entity_id
_entity_poly.type
_entity_poly.pdbx_seq_one_letter_code
_entity_poly.pdbx_strand_id
1 'polypeptide(L)'
;MNQKKKFSPYHFCYKNTGFTLLELLIVIAILAILSATLLFLVNPVEIFKKTRDTKRVSDLKEMSKTISYLIEQTGGTLDMDGPFQSNTCYGETDQTIYLSLVDSTSTCQTLRTSGDLPDPPAGWKYHCVTSQSDLAKVDGSGWLPINFSQTTYLTSKIAVDPLNQTNGASQELFFSYVCNNSSKTFEINCMLESNKYSSLMSNDGGNENTKYEIGNDLSLTPSF
;
A
#
# COMPACT_ATOMS: atom_id res chain seq x y z
N MET A 1 1.92 -42.08 -75.00
CA MET A 1 1.54 -40.64 -75.12
C MET A 1 1.39 -40.05 -73.74
N ASN A 2 2.40 -39.28 -73.31
CA ASN A 2 2.45 -38.71 -71.93
C ASN A 2 2.29 -37.18 -72.04
N GLN A 3 1.12 -36.67 -71.72
CA GLN A 3 0.84 -35.23 -71.71
C GLN A 3 1.30 -34.63 -70.37
N LYS A 4 2.37 -33.85 -70.35
CA LYS A 4 2.83 -33.05 -69.23
C LYS A 4 1.93 -31.82 -69.14
N LYS A 5 1.10 -31.73 -68.06
CA LYS A 5 0.41 -30.49 -67.68
C LYS A 5 1.44 -29.42 -67.23
N LYS A 6 1.52 -28.29 -67.94
CA LYS A 6 2.28 -27.12 -67.53
C LYS A 6 1.50 -26.36 -66.50
N PHE A 7 2.03 -26.27 -65.26
CA PHE A 7 1.56 -25.36 -64.23
C PHE A 7 2.04 -23.94 -64.61
N SER A 8 1.09 -23.02 -64.78
CA SER A 8 1.40 -21.60 -64.92
C SER A 8 1.49 -20.99 -63.51
N PRO A 9 2.60 -20.33 -63.11
CA PRO A 9 2.65 -19.61 -61.87
C PRO A 9 1.88 -18.30 -61.99
N TYR A 10 0.80 -18.18 -61.26
CA TYR A 10 0.11 -16.89 -61.08
C TYR A 10 1.01 -15.96 -60.28
N HIS A 11 1.65 -15.02 -60.95
CA HIS A 11 2.32 -13.88 -60.33
C HIS A 11 1.23 -12.94 -59.77
N PHE A 12 1.02 -12.99 -58.46
CA PHE A 12 0.28 -11.93 -57.76
C PHE A 12 1.16 -10.68 -57.75
N CYS A 13 0.88 -9.74 -58.64
CA CYS A 13 1.49 -8.42 -58.64
C CYS A 13 0.91 -7.65 -57.45
N TYR A 14 1.58 -7.63 -56.31
CA TYR A 14 1.24 -6.77 -55.19
C TYR A 14 1.56 -5.33 -55.60
N LYS A 15 0.55 -4.53 -55.88
CA LYS A 15 0.71 -3.10 -56.13
C LYS A 15 1.10 -2.45 -54.79
N ASN A 16 2.39 -2.22 -54.60
CA ASN A 16 2.87 -1.42 -53.46
C ASN A 16 2.44 0.04 -53.68
N THR A 17 1.29 0.39 -53.16
CA THR A 17 0.88 1.80 -53.03
C THR A 17 1.62 2.37 -51.84
N GLY A 18 2.69 3.12 -52.03
CA GLY A 18 3.38 3.87 -51.00
C GLY A 18 2.49 4.97 -50.42
N PHE A 19 2.55 5.19 -49.13
CA PHE A 19 1.88 6.32 -48.48
C PHE A 19 2.47 7.66 -48.96
N THR A 20 1.59 8.62 -49.22
CA THR A 20 2.00 9.99 -49.52
C THR A 20 2.43 10.71 -48.22
N LEU A 21 3.37 11.64 -48.34
CA LEU A 21 3.82 12.46 -47.22
C LEU A 21 2.65 13.29 -46.63
N LEU A 22 1.71 13.71 -47.48
CA LEU A 22 0.51 14.45 -47.09
C LEU A 22 -0.43 13.57 -46.23
N GLU A 23 -0.67 12.30 -46.60
CA GLU A 23 -1.51 11.37 -45.81
C GLU A 23 -0.94 11.16 -44.43
N LEU A 24 0.40 10.98 -44.30
CA LEU A 24 1.03 10.83 -43.01
C LEU A 24 0.90 12.11 -42.16
N LEU A 25 1.05 13.29 -42.80
CA LEU A 25 0.96 14.57 -42.09
C LEU A 25 -0.45 14.81 -41.51
N ILE A 26 -1.49 14.50 -42.28
CA ILE A 26 -2.89 14.64 -41.82
C ILE A 26 -3.15 13.69 -40.66
N VAL A 27 -2.69 12.45 -40.74
CA VAL A 27 -2.89 11.44 -39.65
C VAL A 27 -2.23 11.88 -38.34
N ILE A 28 -0.97 12.34 -38.38
CA ILE A 28 -0.30 12.81 -37.16
C ILE A 28 -0.94 14.09 -36.60
N ALA A 29 -1.45 14.98 -37.44
CA ALA A 29 -2.16 16.17 -36.99
C ALA A 29 -3.45 15.82 -36.25
N ILE A 30 -4.26 14.88 -36.78
CA ILE A 30 -5.49 14.40 -36.12
C ILE A 30 -5.14 13.67 -34.81
N LEU A 31 -4.15 12.80 -34.84
CA LEU A 31 -3.70 12.07 -33.64
C LEU A 31 -3.22 13.03 -32.55
N ALA A 32 -2.51 14.09 -32.90
CA ALA A 32 -2.06 15.09 -31.94
C ALA A 32 -3.24 15.80 -31.24
N ILE A 33 -4.26 16.20 -31.99
CA ILE A 33 -5.47 16.84 -31.43
C ILE A 33 -6.23 15.85 -30.54
N LEU A 34 -6.45 14.61 -31.00
CA LEU A 34 -7.15 13.58 -30.22
C LEU A 34 -6.38 13.21 -28.94
N SER A 35 -5.06 13.11 -29.02
CA SER A 35 -4.24 12.81 -27.84
C SER A 35 -4.29 13.94 -26.80
N ALA A 36 -4.24 15.20 -27.24
CA ALA A 36 -4.35 16.35 -26.34
C ALA A 36 -5.71 16.39 -25.62
N THR A 37 -6.82 16.15 -26.32
CA THR A 37 -8.15 16.11 -25.71
C THR A 37 -8.31 14.93 -24.73
N LEU A 38 -7.75 13.77 -25.04
CA LEU A 38 -7.80 12.60 -24.16
C LEU A 38 -7.06 12.84 -22.84
N LEU A 39 -5.86 13.44 -22.88
CA LEU A 39 -5.09 13.78 -21.68
C LEU A 39 -5.82 14.79 -20.77
N PHE A 40 -6.63 15.67 -21.34
CA PHE A 40 -7.42 16.64 -20.57
C PHE A 40 -8.62 15.99 -19.86
N LEU A 41 -9.24 14.97 -20.48
CA LEU A 41 -10.40 14.26 -19.93
C LEU A 41 -9.99 13.23 -18.87
N VAL A 42 -8.83 12.60 -19.04
CA VAL A 42 -8.33 11.54 -18.16
C VAL A 42 -7.25 12.13 -17.27
N ASN A 43 -7.60 12.45 -16.02
CA ASN A 43 -6.61 12.90 -15.04
C ASN A 43 -5.67 11.74 -14.64
N PRO A 44 -4.47 11.62 -15.24
CA PRO A 44 -3.57 10.48 -15.00
C PRO A 44 -3.10 10.40 -13.54
N VAL A 45 -2.96 11.56 -12.87
CA VAL A 45 -2.55 11.61 -11.46
C VAL A 45 -3.59 10.91 -10.57
N GLU A 46 -4.87 11.19 -10.82
CA GLU A 46 -5.96 10.56 -10.06
C GLU A 46 -6.05 9.04 -10.33
N ILE A 47 -5.70 8.59 -11.53
CA ILE A 47 -5.64 7.14 -11.83
C ILE A 47 -4.53 6.47 -11.02
N PHE A 48 -3.35 7.07 -10.95
CA PHE A 48 -2.25 6.53 -10.13
C PHE A 48 -2.61 6.50 -8.64
N LYS A 49 -3.26 7.56 -8.12
CA LYS A 49 -3.78 7.58 -6.75
C LYS A 49 -4.76 6.42 -6.50
N LYS A 50 -5.75 6.24 -7.38
CA LYS A 50 -6.72 5.12 -7.29
C LYS A 50 -6.06 3.76 -7.28
N THR A 51 -5.02 3.57 -8.10
CA THR A 51 -4.27 2.31 -8.15
C THR A 51 -3.55 2.03 -6.84
N ARG A 52 -2.88 3.04 -6.26
CA ARG A 52 -2.22 2.91 -4.95
C ARG A 52 -3.23 2.64 -3.84
N ASP A 53 -4.35 3.36 -3.81
CA ASP A 53 -5.40 3.15 -2.80
C ASP A 53 -6.03 1.77 -2.90
N THR A 54 -6.26 1.27 -4.12
CA THR A 54 -6.73 -0.10 -4.32
C THR A 54 -5.76 -1.10 -3.69
N LYS A 55 -4.46 -0.87 -3.87
CA LYS A 55 -3.42 -1.71 -3.26
C LYS A 55 -3.42 -1.57 -1.73
N ARG A 56 -3.46 -0.36 -1.18
CA ARG A 56 -3.54 -0.12 0.28
C ARG A 56 -4.68 -0.89 0.92
N VAL A 57 -5.89 -0.70 0.39
CA VAL A 57 -7.10 -1.38 0.91
C VAL A 57 -6.99 -2.90 0.81
N SER A 58 -6.41 -3.42 -0.27
CA SER A 58 -6.17 -4.86 -0.43
C SER A 58 -5.14 -5.37 0.56
N ASP A 59 -4.01 -4.69 0.69
CA ASP A 59 -2.90 -5.06 1.57
C ASP A 59 -3.35 -5.04 3.05
N LEU A 60 -4.07 -4.01 3.48
CA LEU A 60 -4.58 -3.90 4.84
C LEU A 60 -5.61 -5.01 5.16
N LYS A 61 -6.51 -5.30 4.22
CA LYS A 61 -7.47 -6.41 4.38
C LYS A 61 -6.79 -7.76 4.49
N GLU A 62 -5.74 -8.00 3.73
CA GLU A 62 -4.95 -9.23 3.80
C GLU A 62 -4.21 -9.34 5.14
N MET A 63 -3.54 -8.27 5.57
CA MET A 63 -2.87 -8.22 6.87
C MET A 63 -3.85 -8.44 8.03
N SER A 64 -4.99 -7.76 8.03
CA SER A 64 -6.02 -7.91 9.06
C SER A 64 -6.53 -9.36 9.17
N LYS A 65 -6.79 -10.01 8.03
CA LYS A 65 -7.17 -11.43 8.01
C LYS A 65 -6.07 -12.34 8.52
N THR A 66 -4.82 -12.06 8.14
CA THR A 66 -3.67 -12.86 8.54
C THR A 66 -3.44 -12.77 10.05
N ILE A 67 -3.54 -11.56 10.63
CA ILE A 67 -3.42 -11.36 12.09
C ILE A 67 -4.57 -12.07 12.82
N SER A 68 -5.82 -11.88 12.36
CA SER A 68 -6.99 -12.54 12.97
C SER A 68 -6.86 -14.07 12.95
N TYR A 69 -6.40 -14.62 11.82
CA TYR A 69 -6.14 -16.05 11.71
C TYR A 69 -5.05 -16.52 12.68
N LEU A 70 -3.97 -15.73 12.85
CA LEU A 70 -2.89 -16.05 13.76
C LEU A 70 -3.35 -16.02 15.24
N ILE A 71 -4.20 -15.06 15.61
CA ILE A 71 -4.83 -15.01 16.95
C ILE A 71 -5.64 -16.28 17.23
N GLU A 72 -6.43 -16.73 16.26
CA GLU A 72 -7.22 -17.95 16.38
C GLU A 72 -6.34 -19.20 16.46
N GLN A 73 -5.32 -19.30 15.63
CA GLN A 73 -4.37 -20.42 15.60
C GLN A 73 -3.59 -20.59 16.90
N THR A 74 -3.24 -19.47 17.54
CA THR A 74 -2.50 -19.47 18.83
C THR A 74 -3.43 -19.63 20.04
N GLY A 75 -4.71 -19.79 19.83
CA GLY A 75 -5.71 -19.87 20.91
C GLY A 75 -5.73 -18.63 21.80
N GLY A 76 -5.45 -17.44 21.23
CA GLY A 76 -5.39 -16.18 21.94
C GLY A 76 -4.13 -15.96 22.80
N THR A 77 -3.09 -16.76 22.59
CA THR A 77 -1.79 -16.56 23.28
C THR A 77 -0.78 -15.75 22.46
N LEU A 78 -1.21 -15.24 21.28
CA LEU A 78 -0.35 -14.43 20.42
C LEU A 78 0.18 -13.21 21.18
N ASP A 79 1.48 -13.01 21.08
CA ASP A 79 2.12 -11.78 21.53
C ASP A 79 1.94 -10.71 20.45
N MET A 80 1.12 -9.67 20.76
CA MET A 80 0.69 -8.66 19.79
C MET A 80 1.74 -7.56 19.58
N ASP A 81 2.64 -7.36 20.55
CA ASP A 81 3.78 -6.44 20.47
C ASP A 81 5.10 -7.17 20.16
N GLY A 82 5.04 -8.51 20.07
CA GLY A 82 6.06 -9.36 19.49
C GLY A 82 7.30 -9.59 20.35
N PRO A 83 8.26 -10.39 19.85
CA PRO A 83 9.36 -10.91 20.65
C PRO A 83 10.45 -9.87 20.98
N PHE A 84 10.45 -8.72 20.33
CA PHE A 84 11.49 -7.70 20.48
C PHE A 84 11.03 -6.47 21.26
N GLN A 85 9.76 -6.39 21.59
CA GLN A 85 9.14 -5.32 22.35
C GLN A 85 8.40 -5.91 23.56
N SER A 86 8.01 -5.08 24.50
CA SER A 86 7.20 -5.51 25.64
C SER A 86 6.44 -4.32 26.22
N ASN A 87 5.21 -4.55 26.64
CA ASN A 87 4.35 -3.55 27.27
C ASN A 87 4.09 -2.32 26.36
N THR A 88 3.98 -2.54 25.03
CA THR A 88 3.82 -1.49 24.03
C THR A 88 2.41 -1.41 23.44
N CYS A 89 1.54 -2.34 23.76
CA CYS A 89 0.15 -2.32 23.37
C CYS A 89 -0.67 -1.28 24.17
N TYR A 90 -1.86 -0.96 23.70
CA TYR A 90 -2.81 -0.04 24.34
C TYR A 90 -3.11 -0.46 25.79
N GLY A 91 -3.07 0.50 26.70
CA GLY A 91 -3.28 0.26 28.14
C GLY A 91 -2.04 -0.19 28.90
N GLU A 92 -0.91 -0.36 28.24
CA GLU A 92 0.38 -0.73 28.84
C GLU A 92 1.28 0.49 29.10
N THR A 93 2.47 0.28 29.66
CA THR A 93 3.33 1.39 30.13
C THR A 93 3.99 2.17 29.01
N ASP A 94 4.24 1.55 27.88
CA ASP A 94 4.99 2.11 26.76
C ASP A 94 4.19 2.10 25.46
N GLN A 95 2.92 2.52 25.51
CA GLN A 95 2.00 2.50 24.37
C GLN A 95 2.66 3.05 23.10
N THR A 96 2.69 2.24 22.07
CA THR A 96 3.44 2.52 20.84
C THR A 96 2.57 2.38 19.60
N ILE A 97 2.70 3.35 18.71
CA ILE A 97 2.18 3.28 17.35
C ILE A 97 3.33 2.84 16.45
N TYR A 98 3.20 1.67 15.84
CA TYR A 98 4.18 1.13 14.92
C TYR A 98 3.93 1.67 13.52
N LEU A 99 4.97 2.21 12.88
CA LEU A 99 4.89 2.85 11.57
C LEU A 99 5.68 2.05 10.52
N SER A 100 5.13 1.89 9.32
CA SER A 100 5.85 1.26 8.21
C SER A 100 6.96 2.15 7.63
N LEU A 101 7.50 3.08 8.43
CA LEU A 101 8.53 4.02 8.02
C LEU A 101 9.92 3.54 8.42
N VAL A 102 10.92 4.01 7.69
CA VAL A 102 12.34 3.84 8.03
C VAL A 102 12.90 5.16 8.55
N ASP A 103 13.53 5.12 9.71
CA ASP A 103 14.25 6.25 10.30
C ASP A 103 15.61 5.80 10.83
N SER A 104 16.53 6.70 11.04
CA SER A 104 17.84 6.42 11.65
C SER A 104 17.73 5.97 13.12
N THR A 105 16.57 6.22 13.76
CA THR A 105 16.26 5.82 15.13
C THR A 105 14.93 5.06 15.20
N SER A 106 14.85 4.06 16.07
CA SER A 106 13.63 3.28 16.28
C SER A 106 12.46 4.12 16.85
N THR A 107 12.74 5.29 17.40
CA THR A 107 11.73 6.22 17.93
C THR A 107 11.24 7.25 16.91
N CYS A 108 11.58 7.07 15.64
CA CYS A 108 11.25 8.00 14.55
C CYS A 108 11.72 9.45 14.80
N GLN A 109 12.80 9.62 15.57
CA GLN A 109 13.24 10.94 16.04
C GLN A 109 13.68 11.87 14.91
N THR A 110 14.32 11.32 13.86
CA THR A 110 14.77 12.14 12.72
C THR A 110 13.60 12.71 11.96
N LEU A 111 12.58 11.88 11.66
CA LEU A 111 11.36 12.32 10.99
C LEU A 111 10.56 13.35 11.81
N ARG A 112 10.55 13.20 13.12
CA ARG A 112 9.92 14.19 14.02
C ARG A 112 10.70 15.49 14.07
N THR A 113 12.02 15.43 14.15
CA THR A 113 12.88 16.64 14.19
C THR A 113 12.86 17.41 12.87
N SER A 114 12.73 16.73 11.73
CA SER A 114 12.57 17.38 10.42
C SER A 114 11.18 18.02 10.22
N GLY A 115 10.20 17.66 11.05
CA GLY A 115 8.81 18.07 10.89
C GLY A 115 8.02 17.25 9.88
N ASP A 116 8.60 16.15 9.39
CA ASP A 116 7.93 15.23 8.47
C ASP A 116 6.90 14.34 9.18
N LEU A 117 7.10 14.09 10.46
CA LEU A 117 6.17 13.35 11.32
C LEU A 117 5.81 14.20 12.54
N PRO A 118 4.50 14.38 12.88
CA PRO A 118 4.11 15.10 14.09
C PRO A 118 4.60 14.35 15.35
N ASP A 119 4.59 15.04 16.50
CA ASP A 119 4.83 14.38 17.76
C ASP A 119 3.71 13.38 18.08
N PRO A 120 4.04 12.23 18.71
CA PRO A 120 3.01 11.28 19.09
C PRO A 120 2.06 11.88 20.13
N PRO A 121 0.81 11.43 20.19
CA PRO A 121 -0.14 11.85 21.20
C PRO A 121 0.41 11.64 22.62
N ALA A 122 -0.09 12.43 23.58
CA ALA A 122 0.36 12.34 24.96
C ALA A 122 0.21 10.92 25.53
N GLY A 123 1.29 10.36 26.06
CA GLY A 123 1.33 9.00 26.58
C GLY A 123 1.66 7.91 25.53
N TRP A 124 1.87 8.31 24.27
CA TRP A 124 2.23 7.39 23.18
C TRP A 124 3.65 7.61 22.68
N LYS A 125 4.19 6.57 22.06
CA LYS A 125 5.48 6.61 21.36
C LYS A 125 5.29 6.18 19.91
N TYR A 126 6.24 6.52 19.03
CA TYR A 126 6.35 5.92 17.70
C TYR A 126 7.45 4.87 17.68
N HIS A 127 7.25 3.87 16.81
CA HIS A 127 8.27 2.92 16.43
C HIS A 127 8.45 2.89 14.92
N CYS A 128 9.69 3.14 14.46
CA CYS A 128 10.13 3.04 13.07
C CYS A 128 11.19 1.94 12.95
N VAL A 129 11.30 1.34 11.77
CA VAL A 129 12.37 0.40 11.46
C VAL A 129 13.64 1.18 11.09
N THR A 130 14.80 0.69 11.54
CA THR A 130 16.07 1.41 11.30
C THR A 130 16.77 1.03 9.99
N SER A 131 16.25 0.03 9.27
CA SER A 131 16.80 -0.41 7.98
C SER A 131 15.70 -0.78 7.00
N GLN A 132 15.88 -0.37 5.75
CA GLN A 132 14.98 -0.72 4.64
C GLN A 132 14.88 -2.25 4.43
N SER A 133 15.96 -2.99 4.71
CA SER A 133 15.98 -4.47 4.57
C SER A 133 15.09 -5.16 5.60
N ASP A 134 14.84 -4.50 6.73
CA ASP A 134 14.08 -5.08 7.84
C ASP A 134 12.59 -4.76 7.75
N LEU A 135 12.22 -3.75 6.96
CA LEU A 135 10.89 -3.18 6.92
C LEU A 135 9.77 -4.23 6.71
N ALA A 136 9.96 -5.17 5.81
CA ALA A 136 8.95 -6.19 5.47
C ALA A 136 9.20 -7.56 6.12
N LYS A 137 10.03 -7.64 7.17
CA LYS A 137 10.31 -8.89 7.90
C LYS A 137 9.06 -9.41 8.60
N VAL A 138 8.99 -10.74 8.72
CA VAL A 138 7.83 -11.48 9.26
C VAL A 138 8.09 -12.10 10.62
N ASP A 139 9.30 -11.94 11.16
CA ASP A 139 9.77 -12.53 12.44
C ASP A 139 9.50 -11.64 13.66
N GLY A 140 8.79 -10.53 13.46
CA GLY A 140 8.53 -9.52 14.48
C GLY A 140 9.59 -8.42 14.57
N SER A 141 10.67 -8.49 13.78
CA SER A 141 11.68 -7.42 13.68
C SER A 141 11.37 -6.40 12.57
N GLY A 142 10.28 -6.60 11.83
CA GLY A 142 9.79 -5.67 10.80
C GLY A 142 9.03 -4.48 11.41
N TRP A 143 8.37 -3.69 10.54
CA TRP A 143 7.54 -2.57 11.00
C TRP A 143 6.34 -3.05 11.83
N LEU A 144 5.82 -4.25 11.52
CA LEU A 144 4.78 -4.91 12.29
C LEU A 144 5.45 -5.86 13.30
N PRO A 145 5.24 -5.70 14.62
CA PRO A 145 6.00 -6.41 15.63
C PRO A 145 5.62 -7.90 15.76
N ILE A 146 4.51 -8.31 15.14
CA ILE A 146 3.99 -9.67 15.23
C ILE A 146 4.93 -10.67 14.54
N ASN A 147 5.23 -11.79 15.23
CA ASN A 147 5.99 -12.88 14.64
C ASN A 147 5.08 -13.86 13.87
N PHE A 148 5.05 -13.73 12.54
CA PHE A 148 4.30 -14.61 11.63
C PHE A 148 5.03 -15.92 11.32
N SER A 149 6.31 -16.06 11.69
CA SER A 149 7.09 -17.28 11.43
C SER A 149 6.67 -18.47 12.33
N GLN A 150 5.87 -18.20 13.36
CA GLN A 150 5.38 -19.23 14.29
C GLN A 150 4.38 -20.21 13.63
N THR A 151 3.80 -19.81 12.51
CA THR A 151 2.87 -20.65 11.76
C THR A 151 3.36 -20.86 10.33
N THR A 152 3.30 -22.10 9.87
CA THR A 152 3.70 -22.45 8.49
C THR A 152 2.68 -21.85 7.50
N TYR A 153 3.15 -21.09 6.50
CA TYR A 153 2.38 -20.65 5.30
C TYR A 153 1.54 -19.37 5.36
N LEU A 154 1.67 -18.48 6.33
CA LEU A 154 0.82 -17.26 6.34
C LEU A 154 1.29 -16.19 5.35
N THR A 155 2.53 -15.76 5.47
CA THR A 155 3.09 -14.74 4.57
C THR A 155 4.62 -14.81 4.55
N SER A 156 5.21 -14.44 3.43
CA SER A 156 6.68 -14.33 3.29
C SER A 156 7.19 -12.90 3.48
N LYS A 157 6.29 -11.91 3.45
CA LYS A 157 6.61 -10.49 3.63
C LYS A 157 5.41 -9.75 4.19
N ILE A 158 5.67 -8.80 5.06
CA ILE A 158 4.66 -7.83 5.51
C ILE A 158 4.46 -6.77 4.43
N ALA A 159 3.22 -6.39 4.18
CA ALA A 159 2.92 -5.31 3.25
C ALA A 159 3.43 -3.97 3.77
N VAL A 160 3.80 -3.10 2.84
CA VAL A 160 4.29 -1.74 3.07
C VAL A 160 3.56 -0.82 2.11
N ASP A 161 3.30 0.41 2.53
CA ASP A 161 2.63 1.38 1.68
C ASP A 161 3.36 1.54 0.33
N PRO A 162 2.65 1.66 -0.79
CA PRO A 162 3.26 1.81 -2.12
C PRO A 162 4.21 2.99 -2.28
N LEU A 163 4.02 4.07 -1.53
CA LEU A 163 4.91 5.22 -1.49
C LEU A 163 5.79 5.21 -0.24
N ASN A 164 5.23 4.79 0.87
CA ASN A 164 5.89 4.66 2.17
C ASN A 164 6.70 5.89 2.55
N GLN A 165 6.03 7.03 2.57
CA GLN A 165 6.64 8.34 2.82
C GLN A 165 5.73 9.21 3.69
N THR A 166 6.33 10.19 4.33
CA THR A 166 5.64 11.28 5.01
C THR A 166 6.11 12.61 4.42
N ASN A 167 5.22 13.56 4.31
CA ASN A 167 5.51 14.88 3.78
C ASN A 167 4.85 15.94 4.67
N GLY A 168 5.27 15.97 5.94
CA GLY A 168 4.64 16.75 6.98
C GLY A 168 3.22 16.27 7.30
N ALA A 169 2.50 16.99 8.14
CA ALA A 169 1.15 16.66 8.60
C ALA A 169 0.08 16.56 7.48
N SER A 170 0.43 16.85 6.22
CA SER A 170 -0.50 16.87 5.11
C SER A 170 -0.53 15.59 4.25
N GLN A 171 0.45 14.70 4.37
CA GLN A 171 0.50 13.44 3.62
C GLN A 171 1.21 12.34 4.41
N GLU A 172 0.43 11.58 5.16
CA GLU A 172 0.89 10.42 5.93
C GLU A 172 0.67 9.13 5.11
N LEU A 173 1.51 8.94 4.08
CA LEU A 173 1.40 7.79 3.17
C LEU A 173 2.24 6.61 3.67
N PHE A 174 1.84 6.06 4.79
CA PHE A 174 2.41 4.89 5.44
C PHE A 174 1.33 4.10 6.16
N PHE A 175 1.64 2.89 6.57
CA PHE A 175 0.77 2.09 7.44
C PHE A 175 1.14 2.29 8.89
N SER A 176 0.15 2.32 9.76
CA SER A 176 0.34 2.29 11.21
C SER A 176 -0.40 1.12 11.84
N TYR A 177 0.10 0.64 12.97
CA TYR A 177 -0.45 -0.48 13.72
C TYR A 177 -0.45 -0.17 15.21
N VAL A 178 -1.55 -0.50 15.86
CA VAL A 178 -1.72 -0.47 17.31
C VAL A 178 -2.36 -1.78 17.76
N CYS A 179 -2.01 -2.24 18.94
CA CYS A 179 -2.52 -3.48 19.54
C CYS A 179 -3.08 -3.28 20.94
N ASN A 180 -3.91 -4.23 21.37
CA ASN A 180 -4.24 -4.45 22.78
C ASN A 180 -3.96 -5.92 23.12
N ASN A 181 -2.95 -6.15 23.94
CA ASN A 181 -2.46 -7.49 24.25
C ASN A 181 -3.42 -8.26 25.19
N SER A 182 -4.18 -7.55 25.99
CA SER A 182 -5.14 -8.18 26.93
C SER A 182 -6.38 -8.72 26.23
N SER A 183 -6.94 -7.96 25.28
CA SER A 183 -8.11 -8.35 24.50
C SER A 183 -7.80 -9.06 23.19
N LYS A 184 -6.52 -9.09 22.78
CA LYS A 184 -6.06 -9.57 21.46
C LYS A 184 -6.75 -8.83 20.33
N THR A 185 -6.89 -7.51 20.51
CA THR A 185 -7.42 -6.63 19.47
C THR A 185 -6.33 -5.78 18.84
N PHE A 186 -6.58 -5.35 17.62
CA PHE A 186 -5.64 -4.55 16.85
C PHE A 186 -6.36 -3.65 15.86
N GLU A 187 -5.63 -2.62 15.46
CA GLU A 187 -6.04 -1.68 14.43
C GLU A 187 -4.86 -1.39 13.51
N ILE A 188 -5.13 -1.33 12.21
CA ILE A 188 -4.17 -0.94 11.17
C ILE A 188 -4.78 0.19 10.37
N ASN A 189 -4.01 1.25 10.13
CA ASN A 189 -4.50 2.46 9.48
C ASN A 189 -3.65 2.83 8.29
N CYS A 190 -4.27 3.53 7.33
CA CYS A 190 -3.56 4.24 6.26
C CYS A 190 -4.36 5.44 5.77
N MET A 191 -3.67 6.43 5.21
CA MET A 191 -4.31 7.53 4.47
C MET A 191 -4.57 7.11 3.02
N LEU A 192 -5.74 7.47 2.47
CA LEU A 192 -6.10 7.28 1.06
C LEU A 192 -5.97 8.61 0.31
N GLU A 193 -5.45 8.56 -0.92
CA GLU A 193 -5.09 9.75 -1.70
C GLU A 193 -6.14 10.18 -2.72
N SER A 194 -6.98 9.24 -3.21
CA SER A 194 -7.87 9.49 -4.33
C SER A 194 -9.26 9.94 -3.89
N ASN A 195 -9.88 10.79 -4.69
CA ASN A 195 -11.24 11.23 -4.47
C ASN A 195 -12.25 10.06 -4.45
N LYS A 196 -11.95 8.97 -5.18
CA LYS A 196 -12.80 7.78 -5.21
C LYS A 196 -12.89 7.08 -3.86
N TYR A 197 -11.78 7.02 -3.12
CA TYR A 197 -11.68 6.26 -1.88
C TYR A 197 -11.77 7.13 -0.62
N SER A 198 -11.83 8.47 -0.76
CA SER A 198 -11.93 9.38 0.39
C SER A 198 -13.11 9.07 1.31
N SER A 199 -14.26 8.66 0.75
CA SER A 199 -15.43 8.28 1.55
C SER A 199 -15.26 7.00 2.34
N LEU A 200 -14.29 6.15 2.03
CA LEU A 200 -14.02 4.95 2.84
C LEU A 200 -13.46 5.32 4.20
N MET A 201 -12.62 6.36 4.29
CA MET A 201 -12.01 6.80 5.55
C MET A 201 -13.02 7.30 6.58
N SER A 202 -14.17 7.80 6.15
CA SER A 202 -15.24 8.28 7.05
C SER A 202 -16.38 7.26 7.24
N ASN A 203 -16.35 6.12 6.55
CA ASN A 203 -17.42 5.12 6.57
C ASN A 203 -16.91 3.70 6.87
N ASP A 204 -15.67 3.55 7.35
CA ASP A 204 -15.10 2.25 7.74
C ASP A 204 -15.54 1.78 9.13
N GLY A 205 -16.12 2.67 9.93
CA GLY A 205 -16.60 2.40 11.29
C GLY A 205 -15.58 2.71 12.38
N GLY A 206 -14.44 3.31 12.02
CA GLY A 206 -13.40 3.74 12.93
C GLY A 206 -13.66 5.12 13.56
N ASN A 207 -12.71 5.59 14.35
CA ASN A 207 -12.79 6.85 15.09
C ASN A 207 -12.04 8.01 14.41
N GLU A 208 -11.25 7.73 13.34
CA GLU A 208 -10.45 8.73 12.63
C GLU A 208 -10.90 8.88 11.17
N ASN A 209 -11.64 9.97 10.88
CA ASN A 209 -12.24 10.19 9.55
C ASN A 209 -11.24 10.53 8.44
N THR A 210 -9.97 10.74 8.77
CA THR A 210 -8.90 11.07 7.81
C THR A 210 -8.06 9.85 7.41
N LYS A 211 -8.29 8.71 8.06
CA LYS A 211 -7.59 7.45 7.81
C LYS A 211 -8.58 6.34 7.49
N TYR A 212 -8.16 5.39 6.69
CA TYR A 212 -8.87 4.13 6.51
C TYR A 212 -8.38 3.14 7.55
N GLU A 213 -9.29 2.69 8.38
CA GLU A 213 -9.05 1.87 9.55
C GLU A 213 -9.58 0.45 9.32
N ILE A 214 -8.81 -0.56 9.75
CA ILE A 214 -9.21 -1.96 9.69
C ILE A 214 -8.61 -2.73 10.86
N GLY A 215 -9.40 -3.57 11.48
CA GLY A 215 -9.00 -4.38 12.63
C GLY A 215 -10.19 -5.08 13.24
N ASN A 216 -10.04 -5.55 14.45
CA ASN A 216 -11.14 -6.08 15.25
C ASN A 216 -11.55 -5.11 16.40
N ASP A 217 -10.85 -3.98 16.54
CA ASP A 217 -11.21 -2.86 17.40
C ASP A 217 -10.63 -1.58 16.77
N LEU A 218 -11.51 -0.72 16.24
CA LEU A 218 -11.17 0.50 15.51
C LEU A 218 -11.19 1.76 16.40
N SER A 219 -10.95 1.59 17.68
CA SER A 219 -10.88 2.68 18.67
C SER A 219 -9.55 2.72 19.41
N LEU A 220 -8.56 1.92 18.98
CA LEU A 220 -7.27 1.78 19.64
C LEU A 220 -6.32 2.92 19.30
N THR A 221 -6.33 3.38 18.06
CA THR A 221 -5.45 4.47 17.63
C THR A 221 -5.97 5.81 18.14
N PRO A 222 -5.17 6.56 18.88
CA PRO A 222 -5.56 7.92 19.27
C PRO A 222 -5.57 8.83 18.04
N SER A 223 -6.48 9.79 18.00
CA SER A 223 -6.51 10.81 16.95
C SER A 223 -5.23 11.67 17.01
N PHE A 224 -4.53 11.82 15.89
CA PHE A 224 -3.30 12.63 15.76
C PHE A 224 -3.12 13.14 14.34
#